data_38be70064fdf0186e52d02eceb7ac42b
#
_entry.id   38be70064fdf0186e52d02eceb7ac42b
#
_cell.length_a   1.000
_cell.length_b   1.000
_cell.length_c   1.000
_cell.angle_alpha   90.00
_cell.angle_beta   90.00
_cell.angle_gamma   90.00
#
_symmetry.space_group_name_H-M   'P 1'
#
loop_
_entity.id
_entity.type
_entity.pdbx_description
1 polymer ?
#
loop_
_entity_poly.entity_id
_entity_poly.type
_entity_poly.pdbx_seq_one_letter_code
_entity_poly.pdbx_strand_id
1 'polypeptide(L)'
;MAHALDAAAGTIYDIGYRNYEGARLGRGYAFRTLFIHSLRSIFGLGRGGRALVVPWALFAAMVFPAIVTVAVAGISGGMIKNIIDYHEIYVWDSMMLALFCAAQAPELVSRDHYNKVLPLYFSRALRKRDYALAKLLAIWTAVFLVIVTPLLIILAGRLGLPADFGAAFKEESKHFVAILGTPIVCAMVFGTLSVSLASYVPRRGLASALVLGVFLLTAPLVAILMETVEATWSVLLN
;
A
#
# COMPACT_ATOMS: atom_id res chain seq x y z
N MET A 1 -42.65 53.96 -8.41
CA MET A 1 -42.33 52.60 -8.00
C MET A 1 -41.41 51.95 -9.00
N ALA A 2 -40.17 52.45 -9.14
CA ALA A 2 -39.18 51.99 -10.13
C ALA A 2 -37.78 52.34 -9.65
N HIS A 3 -37.33 51.77 -8.53
CA HIS A 3 -35.97 52.02 -7.99
C HIS A 3 -35.46 50.88 -7.10
N ALA A 4 -35.66 49.64 -7.47
CA ALA A 4 -35.22 48.55 -6.61
C ALA A 4 -34.61 47.34 -7.39
N LEU A 5 -34.11 47.55 -8.62
CA LEU A 5 -33.47 46.41 -9.36
C LEU A 5 -32.01 46.68 -9.81
N ASP A 6 -31.34 47.64 -9.20
CA ASP A 6 -29.96 48.03 -9.62
C ASP A 6 -28.87 47.60 -8.63
N ALA A 7 -29.12 46.60 -7.81
CA ALA A 7 -28.19 46.23 -6.72
C ALA A 7 -27.56 44.83 -6.87
N ALA A 8 -27.42 44.29 -8.06
CA ALA A 8 -26.74 43.01 -8.27
C ALA A 8 -25.92 42.95 -9.56
N ALA A 9 -25.37 44.06 -10.04
CA ALA A 9 -24.32 44.02 -11.05
C ALA A 9 -23.01 43.64 -10.32
N GLY A 10 -22.70 42.33 -10.27
CA GLY A 10 -21.40 41.87 -9.79
C GLY A 10 -20.30 42.54 -10.62
N THR A 11 -19.45 43.32 -9.98
CA THR A 11 -18.30 43.97 -10.61
C THR A 11 -17.30 42.88 -11.03
N ILE A 12 -17.20 42.59 -12.31
CA ILE A 12 -16.16 41.73 -12.89
C ILE A 12 -14.87 42.53 -12.82
N TYR A 13 -14.04 42.24 -11.84
CA TYR A 13 -12.67 42.77 -11.82
C TYR A 13 -11.86 42.08 -12.89
N ASP A 14 -11.35 42.80 -13.86
CA ASP A 14 -10.31 42.31 -14.79
C ASP A 14 -9.01 42.10 -13.96
N ILE A 15 -8.83 40.88 -13.47
CA ILE A 15 -7.59 40.47 -12.84
C ILE A 15 -6.61 40.19 -13.96
N GLY A 16 -5.98 41.27 -14.49
CA GLY A 16 -5.03 41.20 -15.60
C GLY A 16 -4.15 39.97 -15.53
N TYR A 17 -4.12 39.19 -16.61
CA TYR A 17 -3.34 37.93 -16.70
C TYR A 17 -1.87 38.26 -16.57
N ARG A 18 -1.27 37.93 -15.42
CA ARG A 18 0.20 38.00 -15.21
C ARG A 18 0.85 36.73 -15.71
N ASN A 19 1.76 36.84 -16.65
CA ASN A 19 2.58 35.73 -17.07
C ASN A 19 3.41 35.22 -15.87
N TYR A 20 3.48 33.90 -15.72
CA TYR A 20 4.31 33.28 -14.71
C TYR A 20 5.81 33.43 -15.08
N GLU A 21 6.56 34.18 -14.29
CA GLU A 21 7.99 34.45 -14.48
C GLU A 21 8.92 33.52 -13.70
N GLY A 22 8.34 32.60 -12.90
CA GLY A 22 9.09 31.65 -12.09
C GLY A 22 9.70 30.49 -12.90
N ALA A 23 10.65 29.78 -12.29
CA ALA A 23 11.27 28.60 -12.88
C ALA A 23 10.23 27.53 -13.23
N ARG A 24 10.17 27.14 -14.50
CA ARG A 24 9.26 26.06 -14.95
C ARG A 24 9.86 24.72 -14.57
N LEU A 25 9.21 24.06 -13.63
CA LEU A 25 9.61 22.73 -13.16
C LEU A 25 9.26 21.69 -14.23
N GLY A 26 10.27 20.91 -14.66
CA GLY A 26 10.13 19.94 -15.74
C GLY A 26 9.32 18.70 -15.38
N ARG A 27 9.21 17.77 -16.35
CA ARG A 27 8.45 16.51 -16.27
C ARG A 27 8.82 15.65 -15.04
N GLY A 28 10.13 15.57 -14.69
CA GLY A 28 10.59 14.79 -13.54
C GLY A 28 10.05 15.30 -12.20
N TYR A 29 9.93 16.61 -12.04
CA TYR A 29 9.32 17.22 -10.86
C TYR A 29 7.83 16.88 -10.76
N ALA A 30 7.10 16.98 -11.87
CA ALA A 30 5.68 16.64 -11.91
C ALA A 30 5.44 15.16 -11.56
N PHE A 31 6.28 14.25 -12.07
CA PHE A 31 6.26 12.82 -11.73
C PHE A 31 6.50 12.59 -10.23
N ARG A 32 7.57 13.16 -9.69
CA ARG A 32 7.91 13.03 -8.25
C ARG A 32 6.79 13.57 -7.36
N THR A 33 6.23 14.72 -7.72
CA THR A 33 5.12 15.32 -6.97
C THR A 33 3.89 14.43 -6.98
N LEU A 34 3.55 13.85 -8.15
CA LEU A 34 2.43 12.91 -8.27
C LEU A 34 2.68 11.64 -7.45
N PHE A 35 3.89 11.08 -7.49
CA PHE A 35 4.27 9.91 -6.69
C PHE A 35 4.11 10.19 -5.18
N ILE A 36 4.72 11.27 -4.68
CA ILE A 36 4.66 11.63 -3.26
C ILE A 36 3.22 11.93 -2.83
N HIS A 37 2.46 12.64 -3.65
CA HIS A 37 1.04 12.91 -3.38
C HIS A 37 0.23 11.62 -3.32
N SER A 38 0.45 10.69 -4.25
CA SER A 38 -0.20 9.40 -4.30
C SER A 38 0.14 8.55 -3.07
N LEU A 39 1.41 8.50 -2.67
CA LEU A 39 1.85 7.79 -1.48
C LEU A 39 1.22 8.36 -0.20
N ARG A 40 1.23 9.68 -0.04
CA ARG A 40 0.54 10.36 1.07
C ARG A 40 -0.96 10.07 1.07
N SER A 41 -1.58 10.03 -0.10
CA SER A 41 -2.99 9.76 -0.29
C SER A 41 -3.38 8.34 0.16
N ILE A 42 -2.53 7.33 -0.08
CA ILE A 42 -2.72 5.94 0.39
C ILE A 42 -2.82 5.90 1.92
N PHE A 43 -1.93 6.59 2.62
CA PHE A 43 -1.96 6.66 4.09
C PHE A 43 -2.94 7.71 4.64
N GLY A 44 -3.78 8.31 3.78
CA GLY A 44 -4.77 9.32 4.19
C GLY A 44 -4.17 10.67 4.58
N LEU A 45 -2.86 10.87 4.41
CA LEU A 45 -2.16 12.09 4.78
C LEU A 45 -2.57 13.26 3.86
N GLY A 46 -2.92 14.39 4.45
CA GLY A 46 -3.40 15.57 3.71
C GLY A 46 -4.89 15.55 3.40
N ARG A 47 -5.65 14.59 3.96
CA ARG A 47 -7.11 14.53 3.96
C ARG A 47 -7.66 14.71 5.37
N GLY A 48 -8.98 14.89 5.52
CA GLY A 48 -9.60 14.97 6.86
C GLY A 48 -9.32 13.71 7.69
N GLY A 49 -9.32 13.85 9.03
CA GLY A 49 -8.89 12.81 9.99
C GLY A 49 -9.54 11.44 9.79
N ARG A 50 -10.77 11.37 9.27
CA ARG A 50 -11.46 10.10 8.97
C ARG A 50 -10.75 9.26 7.90
N ALA A 51 -10.01 9.88 6.98
CA ALA A 51 -9.29 9.18 5.94
C ALA A 51 -8.02 8.45 6.44
N LEU A 52 -7.51 8.85 7.59
CA LEU A 52 -6.37 8.22 8.26
C LEU A 52 -6.75 6.90 8.94
N VAL A 53 -8.00 6.77 9.42
CA VAL A 53 -8.40 5.66 10.29
C VAL A 53 -8.19 4.30 9.63
N VAL A 54 -8.69 4.10 8.41
CA VAL A 54 -8.63 2.79 7.75
C VAL A 54 -7.20 2.33 7.45
N PRO A 55 -6.33 3.11 6.75
CA PRO A 55 -4.98 2.64 6.45
C PRO A 55 -4.13 2.43 7.71
N TRP A 56 -4.26 3.29 8.72
CA TRP A 56 -3.49 3.15 9.95
C TRP A 56 -4.01 2.06 10.87
N ALA A 57 -5.32 1.79 10.91
CA ALA A 57 -5.88 0.66 11.66
C ALA A 57 -5.43 -0.68 11.06
N LEU A 58 -5.44 -0.82 9.73
CA LEU A 58 -4.93 -2.01 9.06
C LEU A 58 -3.43 -2.18 9.25
N PHE A 59 -2.66 -1.10 9.14
CA PHE A 59 -1.23 -1.11 9.43
C PHE A 59 -0.94 -1.54 10.87
N ALA A 60 -1.66 -0.97 11.84
CA ALA A 60 -1.52 -1.35 13.25
C ALA A 60 -1.90 -2.82 13.48
N ALA A 61 -2.94 -3.34 12.83
CA ALA A 61 -3.33 -4.74 12.92
C ALA A 61 -2.26 -5.70 12.37
N MET A 62 -1.50 -5.29 11.35
CA MET A 62 -0.37 -6.06 10.81
C MET A 62 0.86 -6.00 11.72
N VAL A 63 1.13 -4.86 12.31
CA VAL A 63 2.31 -4.67 13.20
C VAL A 63 2.09 -5.27 14.60
N PHE A 64 0.85 -5.32 15.07
CA PHE A 64 0.50 -5.75 16.42
C PHE A 64 1.00 -7.17 16.78
N PRO A 65 0.81 -8.21 15.95
CA PRO A 65 1.32 -9.55 16.25
C PRO A 65 2.85 -9.58 16.40
N ALA A 66 3.56 -8.83 15.55
CA ALA A 66 5.02 -8.75 15.63
C ALA A 66 5.50 -8.11 16.93
N ILE A 67 4.83 -7.04 17.39
CA ILE A 67 5.15 -6.39 18.68
C ILE A 67 4.88 -7.35 19.83
N VAL A 68 3.72 -8.04 19.83
CA VAL A 68 3.36 -9.01 20.87
C VAL A 68 4.38 -10.13 20.94
N THR A 69 4.79 -10.68 19.80
CA THR A 69 5.80 -11.74 19.72
C THR A 69 7.12 -11.31 20.35
N VAL A 70 7.63 -10.15 19.99
CA VAL A 70 8.89 -9.63 20.54
C VAL A 70 8.76 -9.33 22.04
N ALA A 71 7.63 -8.77 22.48
CA ALA A 71 7.39 -8.48 23.89
C ALA A 71 7.34 -9.76 24.74
N VAL A 72 6.62 -10.79 24.31
CA VAL A 72 6.53 -12.08 25.02
C VAL A 72 7.87 -12.78 25.03
N ALA A 73 8.63 -12.78 23.93
CA ALA A 73 9.97 -13.33 23.89
C ALA A 73 10.93 -12.62 24.86
N GLY A 74 10.81 -11.29 25.01
CA GLY A 74 11.58 -10.49 25.97
C GLY A 74 11.24 -10.82 27.42
N ILE A 75 9.95 -10.91 27.76
CA ILE A 75 9.48 -11.23 29.14
C ILE A 75 9.85 -12.66 29.53
N SER A 76 9.80 -13.61 28.59
CA SER A 76 10.15 -15.02 28.86
C SER A 76 11.65 -15.28 28.98
N GLY A 77 12.50 -14.26 28.92
CA GLY A 77 13.96 -14.40 28.99
C GLY A 77 14.55 -15.27 27.86
N GLY A 78 13.88 -15.32 26.73
CA GLY A 78 14.30 -16.12 25.58
C GLY A 78 13.96 -17.61 25.66
N MET A 79 13.24 -18.06 26.71
CA MET A 79 12.81 -19.47 26.82
C MET A 79 11.85 -19.88 25.68
N ILE A 80 11.08 -18.92 25.16
CA ILE A 80 10.16 -19.14 24.06
C ILE A 80 10.71 -18.42 22.81
N LYS A 81 11.72 -19.02 22.19
CA LYS A 81 12.39 -18.45 21.02
C LYS A 81 11.51 -18.43 19.76
N ASN A 82 10.53 -19.33 19.65
CA ASN A 82 9.74 -19.55 18.41
C ASN A 82 8.25 -19.55 18.70
N ILE A 83 7.71 -18.45 19.26
CA ILE A 83 6.25 -18.35 19.47
C ILE A 83 5.55 -18.19 18.12
N ILE A 84 6.12 -17.40 17.22
CA ILE A 84 5.62 -17.18 15.87
C ILE A 84 6.82 -17.10 14.93
N ASP A 85 6.82 -17.92 13.89
CA ASP A 85 7.83 -17.86 12.84
C ASP A 85 7.48 -16.78 11.80
N TYR A 86 8.48 -16.36 11.00
CA TYR A 86 8.26 -15.41 9.89
C TYR A 86 7.14 -15.87 8.97
N HIS A 87 7.01 -17.20 8.74
CA HIS A 87 5.96 -17.76 7.90
C HIS A 87 4.56 -17.49 8.44
N GLU A 88 4.31 -17.66 9.72
CA GLU A 88 3.00 -17.43 10.34
C GLU A 88 2.58 -15.97 10.25
N ILE A 89 3.53 -15.05 10.36
CA ILE A 89 3.27 -13.62 10.16
C ILE A 89 2.89 -13.31 8.73
N TYR A 90 3.55 -13.91 7.74
CA TYR A 90 3.15 -13.73 6.34
C TYR A 90 1.72 -14.23 6.07
N VAL A 91 1.33 -15.35 6.68
CA VAL A 91 -0.05 -15.89 6.54
C VAL A 91 -1.06 -14.93 7.16
N TRP A 92 -0.80 -14.43 8.37
CA TRP A 92 -1.65 -13.42 9.01
C TRP A 92 -1.74 -12.12 8.18
N ASP A 93 -0.60 -11.62 7.76
CA ASP A 93 -0.49 -10.39 7.03
C ASP A 93 -1.14 -10.46 5.64
N SER A 94 -1.22 -11.63 5.03
CA SER A 94 -1.79 -11.80 3.69
C SER A 94 -3.27 -11.37 3.61
N MET A 95 -4.07 -11.71 4.61
CA MET A 95 -5.47 -11.30 4.69
C MET A 95 -5.60 -9.79 4.94
N MET A 96 -4.80 -9.26 5.87
CA MET A 96 -4.79 -7.82 6.17
C MET A 96 -4.29 -7.02 4.97
N LEU A 97 -3.31 -7.55 4.23
CA LEU A 97 -2.80 -6.97 3.00
C LEU A 97 -3.88 -6.89 1.91
N ALA A 98 -4.67 -7.96 1.73
CA ALA A 98 -5.80 -7.96 0.80
C ALA A 98 -6.81 -6.84 1.15
N LEU A 99 -7.14 -6.68 2.44
CA LEU A 99 -8.00 -5.61 2.93
C LEU A 99 -7.36 -4.23 2.69
N PHE A 100 -6.06 -4.08 2.95
CA PHE A 100 -5.33 -2.83 2.70
C PHE A 100 -5.37 -2.46 1.21
N CYS A 101 -5.06 -3.40 0.33
CA CYS A 101 -5.11 -3.18 -1.11
C CYS A 101 -6.52 -2.86 -1.59
N ALA A 102 -7.54 -3.57 -1.12
CA ALA A 102 -8.94 -3.32 -1.46
C ALA A 102 -9.43 -1.94 -0.99
N ALA A 103 -8.91 -1.43 0.11
CA ALA A 103 -9.24 -0.11 0.61
C ALA A 103 -8.49 1.01 -0.14
N GLN A 104 -7.20 0.81 -0.44
CA GLN A 104 -6.33 1.88 -0.93
C GLN A 104 -6.21 1.97 -2.45
N ALA A 105 -6.26 0.86 -3.18
CA ALA A 105 -6.15 0.90 -4.65
C ALA A 105 -7.29 1.68 -5.33
N PRO A 106 -8.57 1.52 -4.94
CA PRO A 106 -9.64 2.33 -5.48
C PRO A 106 -9.53 3.83 -5.13
N GLU A 107 -9.01 4.13 -3.95
CA GLU A 107 -8.78 5.51 -3.54
C GLU A 107 -7.73 6.19 -4.42
N LEU A 108 -6.78 5.40 -4.89
CA LEU A 108 -5.67 5.89 -5.70
C LEU A 108 -6.05 6.14 -7.16
N VAL A 109 -6.89 5.29 -7.76
CA VAL A 109 -7.18 5.31 -9.20
C VAL A 109 -8.67 5.54 -9.50
N SER A 110 -9.60 4.79 -8.88
CA SER A 110 -11.03 4.92 -9.17
C SER A 110 -11.56 6.31 -8.86
N ARG A 111 -11.01 6.98 -7.85
CA ARG A 111 -11.35 8.35 -7.48
C ARG A 111 -10.98 9.35 -8.58
N ASP A 112 -9.81 9.18 -9.20
CA ASP A 112 -9.37 10.06 -10.30
C ASP A 112 -10.28 9.89 -11.54
N HIS A 113 -10.71 8.65 -11.80
CA HIS A 113 -11.68 8.34 -12.86
C HIS A 113 -13.05 8.95 -12.56
N TYR A 114 -13.56 8.75 -11.36
CA TYR A 114 -14.88 9.26 -10.94
C TYR A 114 -14.95 10.78 -11.03
N ASN A 115 -13.92 11.46 -10.55
CA ASN A 115 -13.84 12.92 -10.55
C ASN A 115 -13.44 13.52 -11.91
N LYS A 116 -13.20 12.69 -12.93
CA LYS A 116 -12.80 13.11 -14.29
C LYS A 116 -11.56 14.03 -14.31
N VAL A 117 -10.61 13.83 -13.38
CA VAL A 117 -9.42 14.69 -13.26
C VAL A 117 -8.28 14.31 -14.23
N LEU A 118 -8.38 13.18 -14.92
CA LEU A 118 -7.36 12.72 -15.87
C LEU A 118 -7.00 13.76 -16.96
N PRO A 119 -7.95 14.47 -17.59
CA PRO A 119 -7.62 15.51 -18.56
C PRO A 119 -6.75 16.62 -17.97
N LEU A 120 -6.93 16.96 -16.69
CA LEU A 120 -6.13 17.98 -16.00
C LEU A 120 -4.68 17.53 -15.79
N TYR A 121 -4.43 16.24 -15.54
CA TYR A 121 -3.07 15.71 -15.47
C TYR A 121 -2.38 15.74 -16.83
N PHE A 122 -3.11 15.41 -17.90
CA PHE A 122 -2.53 15.32 -19.25
C PHE A 122 -2.45 16.65 -20.00
N SER A 123 -3.11 17.70 -19.51
CA SER A 123 -2.89 19.08 -20.00
C SER A 123 -1.54 19.67 -19.56
N ARG A 124 -0.87 19.02 -18.62
CA ARG A 124 0.46 19.38 -18.12
C ARG A 124 1.56 18.53 -18.77
N ALA A 125 2.81 18.71 -18.32
CA ALA A 125 3.99 17.98 -18.84
C ALA A 125 4.02 16.47 -18.50
N LEU A 126 2.90 15.87 -18.04
CA LEU A 126 2.79 14.46 -17.69
C LEU A 126 2.26 13.64 -18.87
N ARG A 127 2.97 12.55 -19.20
CA ARG A 127 2.48 11.55 -20.16
C ARG A 127 1.63 10.50 -19.43
N LYS A 128 0.75 9.81 -20.17
CA LYS A 128 -0.09 8.72 -19.62
C LYS A 128 0.73 7.65 -18.88
N ARG A 129 1.92 7.31 -19.41
CA ARG A 129 2.85 6.36 -18.78
C ARG A 129 3.38 6.87 -17.43
N ASP A 130 3.67 8.17 -17.32
CA ASP A 130 4.18 8.74 -16.07
C ASP A 130 3.12 8.68 -14.97
N TYR A 131 1.86 8.96 -15.33
CA TYR A 131 0.75 8.82 -14.41
C TYR A 131 0.62 7.38 -13.89
N ALA A 132 0.57 6.39 -14.79
CA ALA A 132 0.45 4.98 -14.42
C ALA A 132 1.63 4.51 -13.55
N LEU A 133 2.87 4.84 -13.94
CA LEU A 133 4.06 4.48 -13.18
C LEU A 133 4.10 5.14 -11.81
N ALA A 134 3.74 6.43 -11.69
CA ALA A 134 3.71 7.11 -10.40
C ALA A 134 2.69 6.45 -9.44
N LYS A 135 1.52 6.06 -9.94
CA LYS A 135 0.49 5.36 -9.16
C LYS A 135 0.93 3.94 -8.76
N LEU A 136 1.52 3.18 -9.69
CA LEU A 136 2.06 1.85 -9.40
C LEU A 136 3.19 1.91 -8.37
N LEU A 137 4.17 2.78 -8.56
CA LEU A 137 5.26 2.94 -7.60
C LEU A 137 4.75 3.36 -6.22
N ALA A 138 3.72 4.20 -6.14
CA ALA A 138 3.15 4.62 -4.87
C ALA A 138 2.53 3.45 -4.11
N ILE A 139 1.74 2.59 -4.78
CA ILE A 139 1.13 1.42 -4.13
C ILE A 139 2.19 0.36 -3.79
N TRP A 140 3.18 0.12 -4.68
CA TRP A 140 4.27 -0.80 -4.38
C TRP A 140 5.07 -0.36 -3.16
N THR A 141 5.41 0.92 -3.07
CA THR A 141 6.11 1.47 -1.91
C THR A 141 5.26 1.34 -0.64
N ALA A 142 3.96 1.63 -0.71
CA ALA A 142 3.07 1.53 0.43
C ALA A 142 2.94 0.08 0.91
N VAL A 143 2.68 -0.87 0.01
CA VAL A 143 2.57 -2.29 0.32
C VAL A 143 3.89 -2.84 0.86
N PHE A 144 5.01 -2.48 0.25
CA PHE A 144 6.35 -2.86 0.75
C PHE A 144 6.56 -2.38 2.19
N LEU A 145 6.28 -1.11 2.49
CA LEU A 145 6.44 -0.56 3.83
C LEU A 145 5.55 -1.26 4.86
N VAL A 146 4.32 -1.57 4.48
CA VAL A 146 3.36 -2.23 5.37
C VAL A 146 3.80 -3.65 5.72
N ILE A 147 4.33 -4.41 4.74
CA ILE A 147 4.80 -5.79 4.97
C ILE A 147 6.18 -5.82 5.66
N VAL A 148 7.11 -4.97 5.24
CA VAL A 148 8.48 -5.02 5.78
C VAL A 148 8.55 -4.58 7.23
N THR A 149 7.65 -3.70 7.68
CA THR A 149 7.69 -3.16 9.06
C THR A 149 7.56 -4.23 10.12
N PRO A 150 6.54 -5.12 10.13
CA PRO A 150 6.44 -6.20 11.13
C PRO A 150 7.64 -7.15 11.07
N LEU A 151 8.16 -7.45 9.89
CA LEU A 151 9.34 -8.33 9.75
C LEU A 151 10.59 -7.71 10.33
N LEU A 152 10.79 -6.39 10.15
CA LEU A 152 11.92 -5.67 10.75
C LEU A 152 11.79 -5.60 12.28
N ILE A 153 10.57 -5.49 12.81
CA ILE A 153 10.33 -5.53 14.26
C ILE A 153 10.75 -6.88 14.83
N ILE A 154 10.37 -8.00 14.20
CA ILE A 154 10.78 -9.34 14.61
C ILE A 154 12.28 -9.52 14.50
N LEU A 155 12.87 -9.09 13.38
CA LEU A 155 14.31 -9.14 13.18
C LEU A 155 15.04 -8.37 14.29
N ALA A 156 14.60 -7.15 14.60
CA ALA A 156 15.18 -6.36 15.69
C ALA A 156 15.04 -7.06 17.05
N GLY A 157 13.90 -7.69 17.32
CA GLY A 157 13.70 -8.50 18.53
C GLY A 157 14.66 -9.70 18.60
N ARG A 158 14.78 -10.46 17.51
CA ARG A 158 15.66 -11.64 17.43
C ARG A 158 17.14 -11.29 17.53
N LEU A 159 17.54 -10.11 17.10
CA LEU A 159 18.92 -9.62 17.22
C LEU A 159 19.21 -9.00 18.60
N GLY A 160 18.21 -8.35 19.21
CA GLY A 160 18.42 -7.58 20.45
C GLY A 160 18.22 -8.35 21.74
N LEU A 161 17.47 -9.46 21.73
CA LEU A 161 17.18 -10.25 22.94
C LEU A 161 18.31 -11.22 23.36
N PRO A 162 19.03 -11.90 22.43
CA PRO A 162 20.13 -12.80 22.81
C PRO A 162 21.34 -12.05 23.39
N ALA A 163 22.00 -12.67 24.37
CA ALA A 163 23.23 -12.12 24.97
C ALA A 163 24.42 -12.07 23.98
N ASP A 164 24.46 -13.02 23.03
CA ASP A 164 25.48 -13.05 21.95
C ASP A 164 24.87 -12.55 20.63
N PHE A 165 25.13 -11.27 20.36
CA PHE A 165 24.69 -10.62 19.11
C PHE A 165 25.36 -11.25 17.87
N GLY A 166 26.61 -11.70 17.97
CA GLY A 166 27.33 -12.24 16.82
C GLY A 166 26.73 -13.57 16.34
N ALA A 167 26.40 -14.46 17.27
CA ALA A 167 25.70 -15.71 16.96
C ALA A 167 24.31 -15.47 16.39
N ALA A 168 23.53 -14.58 17.00
CA ALA A 168 22.21 -14.22 16.53
C ALA A 168 22.24 -13.62 15.12
N PHE A 169 23.19 -12.72 14.84
CA PHE A 169 23.34 -12.11 13.51
C PHE A 169 23.70 -13.14 12.44
N LYS A 170 24.60 -14.09 12.75
CA LYS A 170 24.96 -15.18 11.81
C LYS A 170 23.76 -16.09 11.50
N GLU A 171 22.92 -16.37 12.48
CA GLU A 171 21.70 -17.17 12.32
C GLU A 171 20.66 -16.42 11.47
N GLU A 172 20.36 -15.17 11.81
CA GLU A 172 19.35 -14.36 11.14
C GLU A 172 19.79 -13.87 9.75
N SER A 173 21.10 -13.80 9.48
CA SER A 173 21.61 -13.37 8.16
C SER A 173 21.08 -14.21 6.99
N LYS A 174 20.73 -15.47 7.22
CA LYS A 174 20.13 -16.37 6.23
C LYS A 174 18.74 -15.90 5.80
N HIS A 175 18.03 -15.19 6.67
CA HIS A 175 16.66 -14.69 6.42
C HIS A 175 16.61 -13.31 5.78
N PHE A 176 17.73 -12.56 5.67
CA PHE A 176 17.74 -11.21 5.12
C PHE A 176 17.18 -11.13 3.69
N VAL A 177 17.55 -12.10 2.85
CA VAL A 177 17.04 -12.15 1.46
C VAL A 177 15.52 -12.35 1.45
N ALA A 178 15.00 -13.20 2.33
CA ALA A 178 13.57 -13.43 2.44
C ALA A 178 12.84 -12.22 3.04
N ILE A 179 13.39 -11.60 4.09
CA ILE A 179 12.80 -10.43 4.76
C ILE A 179 12.66 -9.23 3.83
N LEU A 180 13.57 -9.03 2.89
CA LEU A 180 13.51 -7.94 1.92
C LEU A 180 12.89 -8.37 0.58
N GLY A 181 13.19 -9.57 0.11
CA GLY A 181 12.76 -10.06 -1.19
C GLY A 181 11.27 -10.36 -1.25
N THR A 182 10.73 -11.05 -0.25
CA THR A 182 9.30 -11.39 -0.22
C THR A 182 8.39 -10.15 -0.21
N PRO A 183 8.63 -9.11 0.61
CA PRO A 183 7.84 -7.88 0.54
C PRO A 183 7.90 -7.19 -0.81
N ILE A 184 9.04 -7.22 -1.52
CA ILE A 184 9.16 -6.64 -2.86
C ILE A 184 8.26 -7.41 -3.84
N VAL A 185 8.34 -8.74 -3.86
CA VAL A 185 7.52 -9.57 -4.74
C VAL A 185 6.03 -9.39 -4.43
N CYS A 186 5.65 -9.42 -3.15
CA CYS A 186 4.28 -9.18 -2.72
C CYS A 186 3.79 -7.79 -3.13
N ALA A 187 4.61 -6.74 -2.94
CA ALA A 187 4.26 -5.39 -3.35
C ALA A 187 4.00 -5.29 -4.86
N MET A 188 4.85 -5.92 -5.66
CA MET A 188 4.67 -5.94 -7.12
C MET A 188 3.40 -6.69 -7.53
N VAL A 189 3.15 -7.87 -6.97
CA VAL A 189 1.99 -8.70 -7.33
C VAL A 189 0.69 -8.06 -6.82
N PHE A 190 0.55 -7.88 -5.51
CA PHE A 190 -0.68 -7.36 -4.89
C PHE A 190 -0.96 -5.93 -5.31
N GLY A 191 0.06 -5.07 -5.37
CA GLY A 191 -0.08 -3.68 -5.78
C GLY A 191 -0.52 -3.55 -7.23
N THR A 192 0.11 -4.31 -8.16
CA THR A 192 -0.24 -4.25 -9.58
C THR A 192 -1.64 -4.79 -9.84
N LEU A 193 -1.99 -5.95 -9.27
CA LEU A 193 -3.32 -6.54 -9.41
C LEU A 193 -4.39 -5.58 -8.88
N SER A 194 -4.19 -5.03 -7.69
CA SER A 194 -5.16 -4.12 -7.06
C SER A 194 -5.41 -2.86 -7.87
N VAL A 195 -4.35 -2.20 -8.34
CA VAL A 195 -4.47 -0.99 -9.16
C VAL A 195 -5.07 -1.30 -10.52
N SER A 196 -4.69 -2.43 -11.14
CA SER A 196 -5.26 -2.86 -12.41
C SER A 196 -6.76 -3.10 -12.29
N LEU A 197 -7.21 -3.88 -11.31
CA LEU A 197 -8.63 -4.14 -11.05
C LEU A 197 -9.40 -2.84 -10.74
N ALA A 198 -8.84 -1.97 -9.89
CA ALA A 198 -9.45 -0.70 -9.54
C ALA A 198 -9.58 0.26 -10.73
N SER A 199 -8.71 0.15 -11.73
CA SER A 199 -8.76 1.01 -12.93
C SER A 199 -9.96 0.76 -13.83
N TYR A 200 -10.53 -0.43 -13.80
CA TYR A 200 -11.72 -0.78 -14.60
C TYR A 200 -13.02 -0.23 -14.00
N VAL A 201 -13.06 0.02 -12.69
CA VAL A 201 -14.30 0.38 -12.00
C VAL A 201 -14.21 1.80 -11.43
N PRO A 202 -15.02 2.75 -11.97
CA PRO A 202 -14.99 4.14 -11.50
C PRO A 202 -15.56 4.31 -10.07
N ARG A 203 -16.49 3.44 -9.65
CA ARG A 203 -17.14 3.53 -8.35
C ARG A 203 -16.28 2.85 -7.28
N ARG A 204 -15.81 3.63 -6.31
CA ARG A 204 -14.92 3.20 -5.24
C ARG A 204 -15.38 1.92 -4.53
N GLY A 205 -16.66 1.85 -4.10
CA GLY A 205 -17.18 0.69 -3.37
C GLY A 205 -17.17 -0.60 -4.19
N LEU A 206 -17.55 -0.52 -5.48
CA LEU A 206 -17.50 -1.67 -6.39
C LEU A 206 -16.05 -2.08 -6.69
N ALA A 207 -15.14 -1.12 -6.84
CA ALA A 207 -13.72 -1.42 -7.05
C ALA A 207 -13.10 -2.10 -5.81
N SER A 208 -13.42 -1.65 -4.60
CA SER A 208 -13.00 -2.32 -3.35
C SER A 208 -13.54 -3.74 -3.27
N ALA A 209 -14.82 -3.95 -3.58
CA ALA A 209 -15.43 -5.27 -3.58
C ALA A 209 -14.80 -6.20 -4.63
N LEU A 210 -14.49 -5.67 -5.84
CA LEU A 210 -13.83 -6.43 -6.89
C LEU A 210 -12.41 -6.88 -6.45
N VAL A 211 -11.60 -5.96 -5.93
CA VAL A 211 -10.25 -6.26 -5.46
C VAL A 211 -10.29 -7.30 -4.34
N LEU A 212 -11.13 -7.08 -3.33
CA LEU A 212 -11.28 -8.00 -2.21
C LEU A 212 -11.80 -9.36 -2.67
N GLY A 213 -12.81 -9.39 -3.54
CA GLY A 213 -13.38 -10.62 -4.09
C GLY A 213 -12.35 -11.46 -4.83
N VAL A 214 -11.49 -10.85 -5.64
CA VAL A 214 -10.41 -11.58 -6.34
C VAL A 214 -9.44 -12.19 -5.33
N PHE A 215 -9.00 -11.45 -4.31
CA PHE A 215 -8.06 -12.01 -3.30
C PHE A 215 -8.72 -13.10 -2.45
N LEU A 216 -9.98 -12.93 -2.04
CA LEU A 216 -10.70 -13.97 -1.28
C LEU A 216 -10.96 -15.24 -2.09
N LEU A 217 -11.20 -15.12 -3.39
CA LEU A 217 -11.41 -16.29 -4.25
C LEU A 217 -10.10 -16.99 -4.63
N THR A 218 -9.00 -16.26 -4.76
CA THR A 218 -7.71 -16.87 -5.11
C THR A 218 -7.09 -17.63 -3.94
N ALA A 219 -7.30 -17.22 -2.68
CA ALA A 219 -6.72 -17.89 -1.52
C ALA A 219 -7.13 -19.37 -1.40
N PRO A 220 -8.43 -19.76 -1.42
CA PRO A 220 -8.81 -21.17 -1.38
C PRO A 220 -8.40 -21.94 -2.63
N LEU A 221 -8.39 -21.30 -3.82
CA LEU A 221 -7.91 -21.96 -5.04
C LEU A 221 -6.44 -22.34 -4.94
N VAL A 222 -5.61 -21.46 -4.41
CA VAL A 222 -4.18 -21.75 -4.18
C VAL A 222 -4.01 -22.86 -3.16
N ALA A 223 -4.79 -22.86 -2.06
CA ALA A 223 -4.74 -23.92 -1.05
C ALA A 223 -5.08 -25.29 -1.65
N ILE A 224 -6.15 -25.40 -2.43
CA ILE A 224 -6.57 -26.65 -3.12
C ILE A 224 -5.49 -27.08 -4.10
N LEU A 225 -4.92 -26.15 -4.89
CA LEU A 225 -3.87 -26.47 -5.84
C LEU A 225 -2.61 -27.01 -5.14
N MET A 226 -2.19 -26.41 -4.03
CA MET A 226 -1.04 -26.87 -3.27
C MET A 226 -1.26 -28.27 -2.72
N GLU A 227 -2.42 -28.54 -2.13
CA GLU A 227 -2.78 -29.85 -1.60
C GLU A 227 -2.79 -30.93 -2.70
N THR A 228 -3.37 -30.62 -3.87
CA THR A 228 -3.39 -31.56 -5.02
C THR A 228 -2.01 -31.80 -5.60
N VAL A 229 -1.17 -30.78 -5.67
CA VAL A 229 0.22 -30.91 -6.17
C VAL A 229 1.04 -31.76 -5.22
N GLU A 230 0.98 -31.51 -3.91
CA GLU A 230 1.69 -32.33 -2.89
C GLU A 230 1.22 -33.79 -2.92
N ALA A 231 -0.09 -34.03 -3.01
CA ALA A 231 -0.64 -35.39 -3.16
C ALA A 231 -0.14 -36.09 -4.43
N THR A 232 -0.05 -35.38 -5.55
CA THR A 232 0.43 -35.94 -6.82
C THR A 232 1.92 -36.28 -6.75
N TRP A 233 2.74 -35.41 -6.19
CA TRP A 233 4.18 -35.67 -6.01
C TRP A 233 4.44 -36.83 -5.04
N SER A 234 3.69 -36.97 -3.97
CA SER A 234 3.81 -38.07 -3.02
C SER A 234 3.50 -39.44 -3.67
N VAL A 235 2.57 -39.50 -4.62
CA VAL A 235 2.25 -40.72 -5.40
C VAL A 235 3.32 -41.03 -6.45
N LEU A 236 3.97 -40.03 -7.02
CA LEU A 236 5.02 -40.23 -8.01
C LEU A 236 6.40 -40.60 -7.44
N LEU A 237 6.61 -40.35 -6.14
CA LEU A 237 7.87 -40.64 -5.44
C LEU A 237 7.84 -41.96 -4.65
N ASN A 238 6.71 -42.66 -4.56
CA ASN A 238 6.53 -44.01 -4.05
C ASN A 238 6.44 -45.03 -5.18
#